data_d52a0077a67844e925e940cd52edec01
#
_entry.id   d52a0077a67844e925e940cd52edec01
#
_cell.length_a   1.000
_cell.length_b   1.000
_cell.length_c   1.000
_cell.angle_alpha   90.00
_cell.angle_beta   90.00
_cell.angle_gamma   90.00
#
_symmetry.space_group_name_H-M   'P 1'
#
loop_
_entity.id
_entity.type
_entity.pdbx_description
1 polymer ?
#
loop_
_entity_poly.entity_id
_entity_poly.type
_entity_poly.pdbx_seq_one_letter_code
_entity_poly.pdbx_strand_id
1 'polypeptide(L)'
;MYNLTIMLRRRDRRSFRPTAIGTLCLLAALTMMAWASTVGIPYAAALVEVTELLAHPDHYDHQVVTVSGRVSSFQLATNRDGHPAFGFLLQDTAGTVKVVGLGKADVREGDYVVVEGIFSRLRQAGRAIVYNEIKATSVQSMARMNPDLVG
;
A
#
# COMPACT_ATOMS: atom_id res chain seq x y z
N MET A 1 73.28 -0.64 66.67
CA MET A 1 73.60 -0.55 65.24
C MET A 1 72.81 -1.56 64.46
N TYR A 2 71.58 -1.29 64.11
CA TYR A 2 70.88 -2.01 63.00
C TYR A 2 69.84 -1.08 62.44
N ASN A 3 70.06 -0.64 61.20
CA ASN A 3 69.10 0.14 60.39
C ASN A 3 67.93 -0.73 59.96
N LEU A 4 66.72 -0.38 60.36
CA LEU A 4 65.50 -1.02 59.88
C LEU A 4 64.87 -0.13 58.83
N THR A 5 65.15 -0.39 57.58
CA THR A 5 64.53 0.29 56.43
C THR A 5 63.15 -0.26 56.19
N ILE A 6 62.13 0.51 56.51
CA ILE A 6 60.75 0.18 56.25
C ILE A 6 60.48 0.43 54.77
N MET A 7 60.29 -0.61 53.98
CA MET A 7 59.81 -0.56 52.61
C MET A 7 58.27 -0.24 52.59
N LEU A 8 57.94 1.01 52.34
CA LEU A 8 56.60 1.42 52.02
C LEU A 8 56.21 0.92 50.64
N ARG A 9 55.37 -0.16 50.61
CA ARG A 9 54.78 -0.72 49.41
C ARG A 9 53.74 0.28 48.86
N ARG A 10 54.13 1.02 47.82
CA ARG A 10 53.21 1.89 47.04
C ARG A 10 52.10 1.05 46.44
N ARG A 11 50.88 1.26 46.89
CA ARG A 11 49.66 0.68 46.35
C ARG A 11 49.33 1.41 45.05
N ASP A 12 49.67 0.76 43.93
CA ASP A 12 49.39 1.25 42.59
C ASP A 12 47.86 1.25 42.37
N ARG A 13 47.25 2.41 42.42
CA ARG A 13 45.84 2.60 42.01
C ARG A 13 45.83 2.64 40.52
N ARG A 14 45.61 1.45 39.88
CA ARG A 14 45.24 1.39 38.47
C ARG A 14 43.88 2.07 38.31
N SER A 15 43.88 3.30 37.85
CA SER A 15 42.69 3.99 37.37
C SER A 15 42.17 3.23 36.16
N PHE A 16 41.02 2.57 36.35
CA PHE A 16 40.25 1.97 35.27
C PHE A 16 39.76 3.10 34.37
N ARG A 17 40.48 3.42 33.32
CA ARG A 17 40.01 4.30 32.25
C ARG A 17 39.06 3.47 31.41
N PRO A 18 37.73 3.80 31.33
CA PRO A 18 36.85 3.12 30.37
C PRO A 18 37.40 3.41 28.98
N THR A 19 37.79 2.35 28.30
CA THR A 19 38.28 2.45 26.93
C THR A 19 37.14 2.97 26.05
N ALA A 20 37.42 3.99 25.25
CA ALA A 20 36.48 4.66 24.34
C ALA A 20 35.74 3.70 23.38
N ILE A 21 36.23 2.48 23.24
CA ILE A 21 35.64 1.40 22.45
C ILE A 21 34.32 0.89 23.06
N GLY A 22 34.21 0.82 24.41
CA GLY A 22 32.98 0.35 25.08
C GLY A 22 31.81 1.31 24.93
N THR A 23 32.04 2.61 24.94
CA THR A 23 31.01 3.65 24.74
C THR A 23 30.56 3.74 23.29
N LEU A 24 31.43 3.49 22.33
CA LEU A 24 31.08 3.50 20.90
C LEU A 24 30.17 2.31 20.53
N CYS A 25 30.39 1.12 21.11
CA CYS A 25 29.53 -0.04 20.91
C CYS A 25 28.13 0.14 21.50
N LEU A 26 27.98 0.82 22.65
CA LEU A 26 26.69 1.08 23.28
C LEU A 26 25.86 2.09 22.47
N LEU A 27 26.47 3.11 21.88
CA LEU A 27 25.80 4.07 21.01
C LEU A 27 25.39 3.43 19.68
N ALA A 28 26.20 2.54 19.12
CA ALA A 28 25.87 1.80 17.89
C ALA A 28 24.68 0.83 18.10
N ALA A 29 24.57 0.21 19.28
CA ALA A 29 23.45 -0.69 19.59
C ALA A 29 22.12 0.08 19.76
N LEU A 30 22.15 1.31 20.30
CA LEU A 30 20.98 2.16 20.44
C LEU A 30 20.48 2.71 19.10
N THR A 31 21.35 2.96 18.13
CA THR A 31 20.97 3.44 16.80
C THR A 31 20.38 2.33 15.93
N MET A 32 20.74 1.07 16.12
CA MET A 32 20.16 -0.06 15.39
C MET A 32 18.71 -0.40 15.80
N MET A 33 18.27 -0.03 16.99
CA MET A 33 16.91 -0.28 17.47
C MET A 33 15.86 0.68 16.89
N ALA A 34 16.25 1.78 16.28
CA ALA A 34 15.32 2.79 15.73
C ALA A 34 14.82 2.48 14.31
N TRP A 35 15.30 1.44 13.64
CA TRP A 35 14.95 1.12 12.24
C TRP A 35 13.90 0.00 12.10
N ALA A 36 13.36 -0.52 13.18
CA ALA A 36 12.47 -1.70 13.18
C ALA A 36 10.98 -1.37 13.36
N SER A 37 10.48 -0.20 12.98
CA SER A 37 9.07 0.13 13.21
C SER A 37 8.39 0.95 12.12
N THR A 38 8.64 0.65 10.85
CA THR A 38 7.71 1.00 9.79
C THR A 38 7.21 -0.28 9.12
N VAL A 39 6.57 -1.14 9.90
CA VAL A 39 5.59 -2.05 9.34
C VAL A 39 4.44 -1.14 8.92
N GLY A 40 4.44 -0.75 7.64
CA GLY A 40 3.31 -0.11 7.03
C GLY A 40 2.11 -1.03 7.25
N ILE A 41 1.19 -0.63 8.10
CA ILE A 41 -0.11 -1.27 8.22
C ILE A 41 -0.67 -1.22 6.80
N PRO A 42 -0.98 -2.35 6.13
CA PRO A 42 -1.68 -2.28 4.86
C PRO A 42 -2.95 -1.49 5.13
N TYR A 43 -3.04 -0.31 4.56
CA TYR A 43 -4.25 0.48 4.59
C TYR A 43 -5.29 -0.35 3.85
N ALA A 44 -6.13 -1.06 4.60
CA ALA A 44 -7.30 -1.69 4.03
C ALA A 44 -8.13 -0.54 3.48
N ALA A 45 -8.07 -0.35 2.15
CA ALA A 45 -8.84 0.68 1.51
C ALA A 45 -10.32 0.44 1.89
N ALA A 46 -10.94 1.42 2.54
CA ALA A 46 -12.33 1.32 2.93
C ALA A 46 -13.17 1.06 1.68
N LEU A 47 -14.13 0.14 1.79
CA LEU A 47 -15.08 -0.10 0.72
C LEU A 47 -15.93 1.17 0.57
N VAL A 48 -15.83 1.80 -0.58
CA VAL A 48 -16.54 3.03 -0.94
C VAL A 48 -17.68 2.67 -1.89
N GLU A 49 -18.86 3.21 -1.66
CA GLU A 49 -19.98 3.06 -2.61
C GLU A 49 -19.74 3.94 -3.84
N VAL A 50 -20.21 3.48 -5.01
CA VAL A 50 -20.10 4.28 -6.25
C VAL A 50 -20.79 5.62 -6.11
N THR A 51 -21.93 5.66 -5.38
CA THR A 51 -22.67 6.86 -5.05
C THR A 51 -21.83 7.89 -4.33
N GLU A 52 -21.12 7.48 -3.28
CA GLU A 52 -20.27 8.35 -2.47
C GLU A 52 -19.08 8.87 -3.28
N LEU A 53 -18.46 7.97 -4.07
CA LEU A 53 -17.36 8.29 -4.97
C LEU A 53 -17.75 9.37 -6.00
N LEU A 54 -18.98 9.28 -6.54
CA LEU A 54 -19.48 10.20 -7.54
C LEU A 54 -20.02 11.50 -6.92
N ALA A 55 -20.50 11.47 -5.67
CA ALA A 55 -20.96 12.66 -4.96
C ALA A 55 -19.79 13.57 -4.53
N HIS A 56 -18.66 12.95 -4.15
CA HIS A 56 -17.49 13.66 -3.64
C HIS A 56 -16.19 13.29 -4.37
N PRO A 57 -16.12 13.41 -5.70
CA PRO A 57 -15.00 12.92 -6.49
C PRO A 57 -13.67 13.60 -6.15
N ASP A 58 -13.70 14.84 -5.66
CA ASP A 58 -12.52 15.59 -5.24
C ASP A 58 -11.84 14.95 -4.01
N HIS A 59 -12.59 14.32 -3.13
CA HIS A 59 -12.05 13.67 -1.92
C HIS A 59 -11.27 12.42 -2.24
N TYR A 60 -11.58 11.76 -3.36
CA TYR A 60 -10.99 10.49 -3.76
C TYR A 60 -9.97 10.62 -4.91
N ASP A 61 -9.79 11.84 -5.42
CA ASP A 61 -8.92 12.05 -6.57
C ASP A 61 -7.47 11.63 -6.26
N HIS A 62 -6.92 10.77 -7.12
CA HIS A 62 -5.60 10.14 -6.97
C HIS A 62 -5.44 9.23 -5.74
N GLN A 63 -6.54 8.82 -5.11
CA GLN A 63 -6.51 7.88 -3.98
C GLN A 63 -6.81 6.44 -4.41
N VAL A 64 -6.31 5.50 -3.62
CA VAL A 64 -6.68 4.10 -3.75
C VAL A 64 -8.06 3.91 -3.15
N VAL A 65 -8.99 3.39 -3.96
CA VAL A 65 -10.36 3.09 -3.57
C VAL A 65 -10.66 1.61 -3.78
N THR A 66 -11.53 1.07 -2.95
CA THR A 66 -12.13 -0.26 -3.14
C THR A 66 -13.62 -0.05 -3.33
N VAL A 67 -14.13 -0.47 -4.48
CA VAL A 67 -15.52 -0.25 -4.89
C VAL A 67 -16.13 -1.57 -5.34
N SER A 68 -17.40 -1.83 -5.01
CA SER A 68 -18.13 -2.99 -5.47
C SER A 68 -19.28 -2.60 -6.38
N GLY A 69 -19.63 -3.49 -7.31
CA GLY A 69 -20.75 -3.25 -8.21
C GLY A 69 -20.86 -4.33 -9.28
N ARG A 70 -21.81 -4.15 -10.18
CA ARG A 70 -22.07 -5.05 -11.31
C ARG A 70 -21.29 -4.58 -12.54
N VAL A 71 -20.66 -5.53 -13.22
CA VAL A 71 -19.96 -5.29 -14.49
C VAL A 71 -20.98 -5.09 -15.62
N SER A 72 -20.81 -4.02 -16.36
CA SER A 72 -21.52 -3.76 -17.62
C SER A 72 -20.58 -3.20 -18.68
N SER A 73 -20.91 -3.39 -19.95
CA SER A 73 -20.12 -2.94 -21.11
C SER A 73 -18.66 -3.40 -21.06
N PHE A 74 -18.44 -4.67 -20.74
CA PHE A 74 -17.10 -5.24 -20.69
C PHE A 74 -16.44 -5.27 -22.07
N GLN A 75 -15.22 -4.76 -22.16
CA GLN A 75 -14.44 -4.68 -23.40
C GLN A 75 -13.00 -5.11 -23.16
N LEU A 76 -12.48 -5.89 -24.10
CA LEU A 76 -11.04 -6.18 -24.20
C LEU A 76 -10.40 -5.23 -25.20
N ALA A 77 -9.22 -4.77 -24.89
CA ALA A 77 -8.43 -3.86 -25.70
C ALA A 77 -6.96 -4.25 -25.67
N THR A 78 -6.18 -3.57 -26.51
CA THR A 78 -4.73 -3.61 -26.46
C THR A 78 -4.24 -2.19 -26.20
N ASN A 79 -3.33 -2.00 -25.27
CA ASN A 79 -2.76 -0.69 -25.00
C ASN A 79 -1.78 -0.28 -26.12
N ARG A 80 -1.22 0.93 -26.03
CA ARG A 80 -0.29 1.46 -27.05
C ARG A 80 1.00 0.63 -27.18
N ASP A 81 1.40 -0.06 -26.13
CA ASP A 81 2.61 -0.90 -26.05
C ASP A 81 2.35 -2.34 -26.48
N GLY A 82 1.14 -2.66 -26.98
CA GLY A 82 0.76 -4.00 -27.42
C GLY A 82 0.34 -4.95 -26.29
N HIS A 83 0.24 -4.47 -25.03
CA HIS A 83 -0.19 -5.32 -23.92
C HIS A 83 -1.72 -5.40 -23.82
N PRO A 84 -2.25 -6.57 -23.40
CA PRO A 84 -3.67 -6.71 -23.12
C PRO A 84 -4.15 -5.69 -22.10
N ALA A 85 -5.33 -5.18 -22.30
CA ALA A 85 -6.02 -4.26 -21.41
C ALA A 85 -7.51 -4.60 -21.42
N PHE A 86 -8.21 -4.17 -20.39
CA PHE A 86 -9.66 -4.32 -20.31
C PHE A 86 -10.29 -3.02 -19.81
N GLY A 87 -11.55 -2.85 -20.10
CA GLY A 87 -12.37 -1.77 -19.59
C GLY A 87 -13.81 -2.22 -19.40
N PHE A 88 -14.49 -1.69 -18.39
CA PHE A 88 -15.90 -1.92 -18.17
C PHE A 88 -16.51 -0.76 -17.36
N LEU A 89 -17.81 -0.75 -17.30
CA LEU A 89 -18.56 0.12 -16.42
C LEU A 89 -18.94 -0.67 -15.17
N LEU A 90 -18.57 -0.15 -14.01
CA LEU A 90 -19.01 -0.67 -12.73
C LEU A 90 -20.26 0.08 -12.31
N GLN A 91 -21.37 -0.64 -12.24
CA GLN A 91 -22.68 -0.10 -11.94
C GLN A 91 -23.12 -0.49 -10.53
N ASP A 92 -23.61 0.50 -9.81
CA ASP A 92 -24.30 0.41 -8.52
C ASP A 92 -25.73 0.95 -8.68
N THR A 93 -26.53 0.88 -7.61
CA THR A 93 -27.93 1.37 -7.56
C THR A 93 -28.08 2.83 -7.95
N ALA A 94 -27.05 3.65 -7.74
CA ALA A 94 -27.12 5.10 -7.87
C ALA A 94 -26.18 5.69 -8.92
N GLY A 95 -25.30 4.88 -9.54
CA GLY A 95 -24.38 5.44 -10.51
C GLY A 95 -23.53 4.40 -11.25
N THR A 96 -22.68 4.95 -12.10
CA THR A 96 -21.77 4.14 -12.92
C THR A 96 -20.40 4.81 -12.96
N VAL A 97 -19.34 4.05 -12.70
CA VAL A 97 -17.97 4.50 -12.81
C VAL A 97 -17.22 3.64 -13.82
N LYS A 98 -16.35 4.28 -14.60
CA LYS A 98 -15.53 3.58 -15.57
C LYS A 98 -14.34 2.93 -14.88
N VAL A 99 -14.09 1.66 -15.20
CA VAL A 99 -12.92 0.90 -14.73
C VAL A 99 -12.08 0.51 -15.93
N VAL A 100 -10.76 0.71 -15.82
CA VAL A 100 -9.77 0.27 -16.81
C VAL A 100 -8.63 -0.45 -16.11
N GLY A 101 -8.07 -1.46 -16.75
CA GLY A 101 -6.94 -2.20 -16.20
C GLY A 101 -6.04 -2.79 -17.27
N LEU A 102 -4.84 -3.18 -16.88
CA LEU A 102 -3.88 -3.89 -17.72
C LEU A 102 -3.95 -5.38 -17.45
N GLY A 103 -3.64 -6.17 -18.46
CA GLY A 103 -3.69 -7.63 -18.39
C GLY A 103 -5.04 -8.19 -18.75
N LYS A 104 -5.35 -9.36 -18.20
CA LYS A 104 -6.63 -10.06 -18.38
C LYS A 104 -7.43 -9.94 -17.10
N ALA A 105 -8.70 -9.56 -17.21
CA ALA A 105 -9.65 -9.67 -16.13
C ALA A 105 -10.49 -10.93 -16.33
N ASP A 106 -10.57 -11.74 -15.29
CA ASP A 106 -11.40 -12.96 -15.33
C ASP A 106 -12.79 -12.65 -14.76
N VAL A 107 -13.48 -11.76 -15.44
CA VAL A 107 -14.83 -11.29 -15.14
C VAL A 107 -15.66 -11.23 -16.41
N ARG A 108 -16.97 -11.31 -16.27
CA ARG A 108 -17.92 -11.30 -17.37
C ARG A 108 -18.95 -10.21 -17.19
N GLU A 109 -19.62 -9.91 -18.26
CA GLU A 109 -20.81 -9.06 -18.25
C GLU A 109 -21.84 -9.57 -17.23
N GLY A 110 -22.29 -8.71 -16.33
CA GLY A 110 -23.27 -9.05 -15.30
C GLY A 110 -22.68 -9.56 -13.98
N ASP A 111 -21.40 -9.89 -13.92
CA ASP A 111 -20.76 -10.33 -12.67
C ASP A 111 -20.79 -9.21 -11.62
N TYR A 112 -20.96 -9.62 -10.36
CA TYR A 112 -20.76 -8.71 -9.24
C TYR A 112 -19.31 -8.82 -8.76
N VAL A 113 -18.61 -7.68 -8.74
CA VAL A 113 -17.16 -7.64 -8.52
C VAL A 113 -16.78 -6.63 -7.45
N VAL A 114 -15.61 -6.84 -6.84
CA VAL A 114 -14.89 -5.85 -6.03
C VAL A 114 -13.68 -5.39 -6.84
N VAL A 115 -13.53 -4.10 -6.99
CA VAL A 115 -12.45 -3.44 -7.72
C VAL A 115 -11.63 -2.62 -6.75
N GLU A 116 -10.33 -2.85 -6.72
CA GLU A 116 -9.36 -2.00 -6.05
C GLU A 116 -8.53 -1.27 -7.10
N GLY A 117 -8.34 0.03 -6.94
CA GLY A 117 -7.57 0.82 -7.90
C GLY A 117 -7.46 2.29 -7.52
N ILE A 118 -6.75 3.03 -8.35
CA ILE A 118 -6.59 4.47 -8.19
C ILE A 118 -7.71 5.19 -8.92
N PHE A 119 -8.49 5.97 -8.19
CA PHE A 119 -9.53 6.81 -8.75
C PHE A 119 -8.93 8.09 -9.33
N SER A 120 -9.43 8.54 -10.47
CA SER A 120 -9.10 9.81 -11.08
C SER A 120 -10.38 10.53 -11.47
N ARG A 121 -10.63 11.67 -10.85
CA ARG A 121 -11.76 12.53 -11.18
C ARG A 121 -11.69 13.02 -12.62
N LEU A 122 -10.48 13.36 -13.07
CA LEU A 122 -10.24 13.86 -14.40
C LEU A 122 -8.89 13.35 -14.91
N ARG A 123 -8.89 12.67 -16.06
CA ARG A 123 -7.66 12.17 -16.69
C ARG A 123 -7.62 12.54 -18.18
N GLN A 124 -6.48 13.03 -18.61
CA GLN A 124 -6.24 13.23 -20.04
C GLN A 124 -5.79 11.91 -20.68
N ALA A 125 -6.52 11.46 -21.68
CA ALA A 125 -6.22 10.26 -22.48
C ALA A 125 -6.01 10.68 -23.96
N GLY A 126 -4.78 11.03 -24.30
CA GLY A 126 -4.46 11.60 -25.61
C GLY A 126 -5.14 12.97 -25.79
N ARG A 127 -6.10 13.06 -26.73
CA ARG A 127 -6.89 14.28 -26.99
C ARG A 127 -8.22 14.30 -26.24
N ALA A 128 -8.60 13.19 -25.58
CA ALA A 128 -9.86 13.09 -24.85
C ALA A 128 -9.63 13.35 -23.36
N ILE A 129 -10.64 13.89 -22.71
CA ILE A 129 -10.73 14.00 -21.25
C ILE A 129 -11.70 12.92 -20.79
N VAL A 130 -11.26 12.10 -19.83
CA VAL A 130 -12.07 11.07 -19.20
C VAL A 130 -12.35 11.50 -17.77
N TYR A 131 -13.60 11.42 -17.38
CA TYR A 131 -14.08 11.77 -16.05
C TYR A 131 -14.36 10.50 -15.24
N ASN A 132 -14.10 10.55 -13.94
CA ASN A 132 -14.48 9.52 -12.97
C ASN A 132 -14.07 8.11 -13.44
N GLU A 133 -12.77 7.87 -13.52
CA GLU A 133 -12.20 6.60 -13.95
C GLU A 133 -11.40 5.96 -12.81
N ILE A 134 -11.57 4.65 -12.63
CA ILE A 134 -10.73 3.84 -11.73
C ILE A 134 -9.72 3.08 -12.59
N LYS A 135 -8.43 3.28 -12.32
CA LYS A 135 -7.37 2.43 -12.85
C LYS A 135 -7.20 1.25 -11.91
N ALA A 136 -7.76 0.12 -12.28
CA ALA A 136 -7.78 -1.08 -11.46
C ALA A 136 -6.38 -1.67 -11.27
N THR A 137 -6.06 -2.02 -10.04
CA THR A 137 -4.92 -2.84 -9.63
C THR A 137 -5.35 -4.27 -9.36
N SER A 138 -6.58 -4.46 -8.90
CA SER A 138 -7.18 -5.77 -8.67
C SER A 138 -8.68 -5.75 -9.05
N VAL A 139 -9.17 -6.84 -9.61
CA VAL A 139 -10.60 -7.08 -9.87
C VAL A 139 -10.92 -8.50 -9.46
N GLN A 140 -11.87 -8.67 -8.55
CA GLN A 140 -12.23 -9.97 -7.97
C GLN A 140 -13.74 -10.18 -8.11
N SER A 141 -14.15 -11.30 -8.70
CA SER A 141 -15.56 -11.70 -8.75
C SER A 141 -16.02 -12.18 -7.38
N MET A 142 -17.14 -11.65 -6.88
CA MET A 142 -17.72 -12.07 -5.61
C MET A 142 -18.23 -13.51 -5.62
N ALA A 143 -18.64 -14.03 -6.77
CA ALA A 143 -19.01 -15.43 -6.94
C ALA A 143 -17.88 -16.41 -6.59
N ARG A 144 -16.62 -15.97 -6.75
CA ARG A 144 -15.45 -16.77 -6.35
C ARG A 144 -15.05 -16.60 -4.90
N MET A 145 -15.39 -15.46 -4.30
CA MET A 145 -15.11 -15.21 -2.88
C MET A 145 -16.06 -16.00 -1.98
N ASN A 146 -17.27 -16.27 -2.44
CA ASN A 146 -18.27 -17.00 -1.68
C ASN A 146 -19.16 -17.84 -2.62
N PRO A 147 -18.73 -19.07 -2.98
CA PRO A 147 -19.49 -19.93 -3.88
C PRO A 147 -20.88 -20.29 -3.36
N ASP A 148 -21.12 -20.19 -2.05
CA ASP A 148 -22.41 -20.49 -1.42
C ASP A 148 -23.47 -19.37 -1.60
N LEU A 149 -23.07 -18.20 -2.13
CA LEU A 149 -23.99 -17.07 -2.40
C LEU A 149 -24.58 -17.09 -3.83
N VAL A 150 -24.17 -18.06 -4.64
CA VAL A 150 -24.65 -18.25 -6.01
C VAL A 150 -25.61 -19.45 -6.03
N GLY A 151 -26.81 -19.22 -5.56
CA GLY A 151 -27.92 -20.16 -5.60
C GLY A 151 -29.02 -19.66 -6.54
#